data_5001ca25669c5dcc846b8192b9bbfc5e
#
_entry.id   5001ca25669c5dcc846b8192b9bbfc5e
#
_cell.length_a   1.000
_cell.length_b   1.000
_cell.length_c   1.000
_cell.angle_alpha   90.00
_cell.angle_beta   90.00
_cell.angle_gamma   90.00
#
_symmetry.space_group_name_H-M   'P 1'
#
loop_
_entity.id
_entity.type
_entity.pdbx_description
1 polymer ?
#
loop_
_entity_poly.entity_id
_entity_poly.type
_entity_poly.pdbx_seq_one_letter_code
_entity_poly.pdbx_strand_id
1 'polypeptide(L)'
;MIATIRFAGLAFLAAVLSPAGAQGFTPEASLQRLFALEGNSPYPSPYAGTLNFSAFKSKYASPNGHGYRNELKVADSQRLSVADTREHFAARITATLPNVAKTIVAQYHVEGLDTILKVYVQDTADKQGLDGKTGNGVFDILARILGEDGKEATTALGTVRSGESFDLDIVFKAGEAQVTTRTATGGTLKTPLTRIRPDTRKIYFKFGDYLQARDPVTGEHTSSPEKWDEYYRQNHIDSSHIRFSHTIFERDGVQP
;
A
#
# COMPACT_ATOMS: atom_id res chain seq x y z
N MET A 1 39.88 3.60 -65.33
CA MET A 1 39.98 4.23 -63.98
C MET A 1 38.73 3.85 -63.22
N ILE A 2 38.87 2.88 -62.30
CA ILE A 2 37.76 2.36 -61.49
C ILE A 2 37.97 2.89 -60.07
N ALA A 3 37.09 3.73 -59.60
CA ALA A 3 37.14 4.33 -58.28
C ALA A 3 36.49 3.36 -57.26
N THR A 4 37.31 2.91 -56.32
CA THR A 4 36.89 2.03 -55.22
C THR A 4 36.39 2.88 -54.06
N ILE A 5 35.09 2.81 -53.78
CA ILE A 5 34.44 3.45 -52.62
C ILE A 5 34.63 2.52 -51.41
N ARG A 6 35.37 2.96 -50.40
CA ARG A 6 35.50 2.29 -49.09
C ARG A 6 34.33 2.75 -48.19
N PHE A 7 33.42 1.83 -47.82
CA PHE A 7 32.48 2.03 -46.74
C PHE A 7 33.16 1.88 -45.39
N ALA A 8 33.20 2.94 -44.60
CA ALA A 8 33.61 2.89 -43.21
C ALA A 8 32.37 2.44 -42.38
N GLY A 9 32.44 1.22 -41.87
CA GLY A 9 31.44 0.69 -40.96
C GLY A 9 31.51 1.39 -39.61
N LEU A 10 30.50 2.13 -39.25
CA LEU A 10 30.27 2.64 -37.87
C LEU A 10 29.79 1.47 -37.01
N ALA A 11 30.64 0.98 -36.13
CA ALA A 11 30.25 0.02 -35.09
C ALA A 11 29.46 0.80 -34.01
N PHE A 12 28.15 0.61 -33.96
CA PHE A 12 27.35 1.02 -32.83
C PHE A 12 27.67 0.10 -31.65
N LEU A 13 28.41 0.62 -30.68
CA LEU A 13 28.57 0.00 -29.37
C LEU A 13 27.24 0.17 -28.62
N ALA A 14 26.40 -0.86 -28.66
CA ALA A 14 25.22 -0.94 -27.80
C ALA A 14 25.71 -1.09 -26.35
N ALA A 15 25.67 -0.01 -25.60
CA ALA A 15 25.85 -0.07 -24.16
C ALA A 15 24.66 -0.87 -23.58
N VAL A 16 24.94 -2.13 -23.24
CA VAL A 16 24.04 -2.95 -22.44
C VAL A 16 24.03 -2.33 -21.04
N LEU A 17 23.02 -1.54 -20.75
CA LEU A 17 22.69 -1.11 -19.41
C LEU A 17 22.30 -2.37 -18.62
N SER A 18 23.25 -2.89 -17.85
CA SER A 18 22.98 -3.92 -16.85
C SER A 18 22.02 -3.32 -15.81
N PRO A 19 20.86 -3.94 -15.53
CA PRO A 19 20.06 -3.60 -14.36
C PRO A 19 20.69 -4.31 -13.15
N ALA A 20 21.80 -3.81 -12.66
CA ALA A 20 22.35 -4.22 -11.37
C ALA A 20 22.12 -3.08 -10.36
N GLY A 21 20.86 -2.74 -10.12
CA GLY A 21 20.48 -2.14 -8.87
C GLY A 21 20.34 -3.26 -7.84
N ALA A 22 21.28 -3.45 -6.94
CA ALA A 22 21.01 -4.13 -5.69
C ALA A 22 19.75 -3.45 -5.14
N GLN A 23 18.64 -4.20 -5.02
CA GLN A 23 17.42 -3.70 -4.38
C GLN A 23 17.77 -3.47 -2.90
N GLY A 24 18.29 -2.28 -2.61
CA GLY A 24 18.51 -1.82 -1.25
C GLY A 24 17.14 -1.72 -0.57
N PHE A 25 17.07 -2.02 0.71
CA PHE A 25 15.93 -1.69 1.55
C PHE A 25 16.23 -0.39 2.29
N THR A 26 15.19 0.37 2.60
CA THR A 26 15.34 1.60 3.39
C THR A 26 15.88 1.26 4.77
N PRO A 27 17.02 1.85 5.20
CA PRO A 27 17.61 1.58 6.51
C PRO A 27 16.63 1.89 7.66
N GLU A 28 16.75 1.14 8.75
CA GLU A 28 15.94 1.35 9.96
C GLU A 28 15.98 2.80 10.46
N ALA A 29 17.16 3.42 10.53
CA ALA A 29 17.31 4.79 10.97
C ALA A 29 16.55 5.80 10.09
N SER A 30 16.44 5.53 8.78
CA SER A 30 15.66 6.36 7.87
C SER A 30 14.17 6.18 8.09
N LEU A 31 13.69 4.96 8.29
CA LEU A 31 12.28 4.70 8.63
C LEU A 31 11.92 5.35 9.97
N GLN A 32 12.74 5.25 11.01
CA GLN A 32 12.52 5.88 12.31
C GLN A 32 12.46 7.41 12.22
N ARG A 33 13.26 8.01 11.36
CA ARG A 33 13.25 9.47 11.13
C ARG A 33 12.00 9.95 10.41
N LEU A 34 11.52 9.15 9.45
CA LEU A 34 10.42 9.54 8.56
C LEU A 34 9.04 9.16 9.09
N PHE A 35 8.96 8.09 9.87
CA PHE A 35 7.69 7.51 10.29
C PHE A 35 7.55 7.46 11.81
N ALA A 36 6.32 7.66 12.26
CA ALA A 36 5.85 7.36 13.60
C ALA A 36 4.96 6.12 13.57
N LEU A 37 5.03 5.28 14.60
CA LEU A 37 4.14 4.15 14.77
C LEU A 37 2.76 4.63 15.22
N GLU A 38 1.71 4.23 14.51
CA GLU A 38 0.32 4.39 14.90
C GLU A 38 -0.21 3.07 15.47
N GLY A 39 -0.50 3.06 16.75
CA GLY A 39 -0.82 1.88 17.53
C GLY A 39 0.38 1.28 18.27
N ASN A 40 0.10 0.28 19.11
CA ASN A 40 1.13 -0.45 19.82
C ASN A 40 1.70 -1.54 18.90
N SER A 41 3.04 -1.65 18.84
CA SER A 41 3.65 -2.75 18.10
C SER A 41 3.53 -4.05 18.91
N PRO A 42 2.85 -5.07 18.38
CA PRO A 42 2.86 -6.41 18.99
C PRO A 42 4.15 -7.21 18.67
N TYR A 43 5.09 -6.58 17.96
CA TYR A 43 6.36 -7.18 17.52
C TYR A 43 7.56 -6.37 17.98
N PRO A 44 8.77 -6.99 18.11
CA PRO A 44 9.92 -6.34 18.75
C PRO A 44 10.41 -5.05 18.09
N SER A 45 10.37 -4.95 16.76
CA SER A 45 10.78 -3.73 16.06
C SER A 45 9.83 -3.45 14.91
N PRO A 46 9.21 -2.25 14.87
CA PRO A 46 8.38 -1.83 13.75
C PRO A 46 9.19 -1.25 12.57
N TYR A 47 10.52 -1.13 12.68
CA TYR A 47 11.34 -0.41 11.70
C TYR A 47 12.46 -1.26 11.09
N ALA A 48 12.79 -2.42 11.67
CA ALA A 48 13.96 -3.20 11.27
C ALA A 48 13.62 -4.47 10.50
N GLY A 49 14.39 -4.75 9.49
CA GLY A 49 14.35 -6.02 8.75
C GLY A 49 13.01 -6.25 8.03
N THR A 50 12.37 -7.37 8.34
CA THR A 50 10.99 -7.63 7.94
C THR A 50 10.05 -6.93 8.90
N LEU A 51 9.30 -5.95 8.40
CA LEU A 51 8.38 -5.18 9.22
C LEU A 51 7.09 -5.99 9.41
N ASN A 52 6.64 -6.09 10.64
CA ASN A 52 5.49 -6.91 11.02
C ASN A 52 4.41 -6.04 11.67
N PHE A 53 3.17 -6.23 11.24
CA PHE A 53 2.02 -5.48 11.73
C PHE A 53 0.86 -6.42 12.05
N SER A 54 0.10 -6.10 13.10
CA SER A 54 -1.16 -6.76 13.43
C SER A 54 -2.10 -5.78 14.10
N ALA A 55 -3.07 -5.32 13.37
CA ALA A 55 -4.13 -4.45 13.89
C ALA A 55 -4.96 -5.17 14.94
N PHE A 56 -5.28 -6.46 14.71
CA PHE A 56 -6.05 -7.27 15.64
C PHE A 56 -5.36 -7.43 17.01
N LYS A 57 -4.04 -7.59 17.04
CA LYS A 57 -3.26 -7.65 18.30
C LYS A 57 -3.04 -6.27 18.92
N SER A 58 -2.84 -5.24 18.10
CA SER A 58 -2.61 -3.87 18.56
C SER A 58 -3.84 -3.29 19.26
N LYS A 59 -5.04 -3.61 18.78
CA LYS A 59 -6.31 -3.06 19.27
C LYS A 59 -6.35 -1.52 19.34
N TYR A 60 -5.50 -0.86 18.54
CA TYR A 60 -5.47 0.59 18.52
C TYR A 60 -6.63 1.15 17.68
N ALA A 61 -7.45 1.98 18.31
CA ALA A 61 -8.57 2.69 17.70
C ALA A 61 -8.22 4.17 17.53
N SER A 62 -8.19 4.65 16.29
CA SER A 62 -8.12 6.10 16.05
C SER A 62 -9.50 6.74 16.15
N PRO A 63 -9.62 8.04 16.52
CA PRO A 63 -10.92 8.69 16.79
C PRO A 63 -11.97 8.55 15.68
N ASN A 64 -11.56 8.57 14.42
CA ASN A 64 -12.45 8.43 13.26
C ASN A 64 -12.14 7.14 12.48
N GLY A 65 -11.66 6.10 13.16
CA GLY A 65 -11.33 4.82 12.54
C GLY A 65 -12.58 4.01 12.19
N HIS A 66 -12.40 3.06 11.26
CA HIS A 66 -13.40 2.06 10.88
C HIS A 66 -12.84 0.65 11.11
N GLY A 67 -12.09 0.47 12.19
CA GLY A 67 -11.42 -0.74 12.58
C GLY A 67 -10.07 -0.48 13.26
N TYR A 68 -9.45 -1.54 13.77
CA TYR A 68 -8.16 -1.45 14.46
C TYR A 68 -7.01 -1.21 13.49
N ARG A 69 -5.93 -0.58 14.00
CA ARG A 69 -4.74 -0.23 13.24
C ARG A 69 -3.44 -0.65 13.90
N ASN A 70 -2.46 -0.93 13.07
CA ASN A 70 -1.05 -0.98 13.40
C ASN A 70 -0.28 -0.59 12.14
N GLU A 71 0.11 0.68 12.04
CA GLU A 71 0.67 1.27 10.82
C GLU A 71 1.89 2.14 11.14
N LEU A 72 2.85 2.21 10.23
CA LEU A 72 3.81 3.31 10.15
C LEU A 72 3.19 4.47 9.38
N LYS A 73 3.22 5.66 9.96
CA LYS A 73 2.66 6.90 9.42
C LYS A 73 3.76 7.94 9.29
N VAL A 74 3.88 8.60 8.14
CA VAL A 74 4.79 9.73 7.98
C VAL A 74 4.58 10.73 9.11
N ALA A 75 5.65 11.02 9.86
CA ALA A 75 5.61 11.88 11.03
C ALA A 75 5.15 13.30 10.65
N ASP A 76 4.46 13.98 11.56
CA ASP A 76 3.82 15.28 11.29
C ASP A 76 4.81 16.33 10.79
N SER A 77 6.05 16.34 11.34
CA SER A 77 7.13 17.23 10.92
C SER A 77 7.67 16.93 9.50
N GLN A 78 7.36 15.75 8.96
CA GLN A 78 7.85 15.27 7.68
C GLN A 78 6.82 15.39 6.54
N ARG A 79 5.61 15.89 6.83
CA ARG A 79 4.55 16.01 5.85
C ARG A 79 4.77 17.16 4.88
N LEU A 80 4.48 16.92 3.62
CA LEU A 80 4.60 17.88 2.52
C LEU A 80 3.23 18.17 1.90
N SER A 81 3.13 19.23 1.08
CA SER A 81 1.92 19.46 0.27
C SER A 81 1.79 18.41 -0.84
N VAL A 82 0.62 18.30 -1.44
CA VAL A 82 0.39 17.43 -2.61
C VAL A 82 1.40 17.73 -3.73
N ALA A 83 1.64 19.03 -4.01
CA ALA A 83 2.51 19.47 -5.10
C ALA A 83 3.99 19.18 -4.85
N ASP A 84 4.42 19.20 -3.57
CA ASP A 84 5.82 19.01 -3.17
C ASP A 84 6.17 17.54 -2.90
N THR A 85 5.15 16.68 -2.76
CA THR A 85 5.36 15.27 -2.45
C THR A 85 5.87 14.54 -3.69
N ARG A 86 7.03 13.90 -3.53
CA ARG A 86 7.64 12.97 -4.49
C ARG A 86 8.16 11.79 -3.72
N GLU A 87 7.38 10.72 -3.73
CA GLU A 87 7.63 9.52 -2.94
C GLU A 87 7.50 8.27 -3.79
N HIS A 88 8.36 7.32 -3.51
CA HIS A 88 8.30 5.97 -4.05
C HIS A 88 8.30 4.99 -2.89
N PHE A 89 7.29 4.14 -2.85
CA PHE A 89 7.19 3.04 -1.89
C PHE A 89 7.17 1.72 -2.64
N ALA A 90 8.04 0.80 -2.28
CA ALA A 90 8.00 -0.56 -2.78
C ALA A 90 8.22 -1.57 -1.65
N ALA A 91 7.50 -2.69 -1.70
CA ALA A 91 7.68 -3.76 -0.74
C ALA A 91 7.13 -5.09 -1.27
N ARG A 92 7.65 -6.20 -0.77
CA ARG A 92 6.99 -7.50 -0.84
C ARG A 92 6.12 -7.69 0.39
N ILE A 93 4.82 -7.85 0.16
CA ILE A 93 3.81 -7.96 1.20
C ILE A 93 3.33 -9.40 1.29
N THR A 94 3.24 -9.91 2.52
CA THR A 94 2.56 -11.17 2.84
C THR A 94 1.41 -10.86 3.79
N ALA A 95 0.19 -11.09 3.35
CA ALA A 95 -1.01 -10.91 4.18
C ALA A 95 -1.50 -12.27 4.67
N THR A 96 -1.48 -12.47 5.99
CA THR A 96 -2.07 -13.66 6.65
C THR A 96 -3.33 -13.21 7.38
N LEU A 97 -4.46 -13.56 6.80
CA LEU A 97 -5.79 -13.09 7.21
C LEU A 97 -6.78 -14.24 7.24
N PRO A 98 -7.75 -14.26 8.16
CA PRO A 98 -8.90 -15.15 8.08
C PRO A 98 -9.76 -14.81 6.87
N ASN A 99 -10.57 -15.76 6.41
CA ASN A 99 -11.59 -15.51 5.40
C ASN A 99 -12.46 -14.33 5.80
N VAL A 100 -13.05 -13.67 4.83
CA VAL A 100 -13.89 -12.46 4.93
C VAL A 100 -13.22 -11.23 5.54
N ALA A 101 -11.94 -11.32 5.90
CA ALA A 101 -11.21 -10.16 6.40
C ALA A 101 -10.91 -9.16 5.29
N LYS A 102 -10.83 -7.89 5.70
CA LYS A 102 -10.48 -6.77 4.83
C LYS A 102 -9.52 -5.85 5.56
N THR A 103 -8.38 -5.56 4.95
CA THR A 103 -7.40 -4.61 5.48
C THR A 103 -6.94 -3.61 4.43
N ILE A 104 -6.49 -2.43 4.88
CA ILE A 104 -5.73 -1.49 4.06
C ILE A 104 -4.26 -1.68 4.43
N VAL A 105 -3.43 -1.97 3.42
CA VAL A 105 -1.99 -2.21 3.60
C VAL A 105 -1.13 -0.98 3.31
N ALA A 106 -1.64 -0.03 2.52
CA ALA A 106 -0.98 1.24 2.20
C ALA A 106 -2.02 2.31 1.87
N GLN A 107 -1.76 3.57 2.25
CA GLN A 107 -2.70 4.66 2.01
C GLN A 107 -2.03 6.04 2.06
N TYR A 108 -2.58 7.01 1.30
CA TYR A 108 -2.26 8.43 1.41
C TYR A 108 -3.46 9.21 1.93
N HIS A 109 -3.21 10.06 2.91
CA HIS A 109 -4.20 10.98 3.47
C HIS A 109 -3.84 12.43 3.17
N VAL A 110 -4.85 13.29 3.04
CA VAL A 110 -4.72 14.74 3.15
C VAL A 110 -5.15 15.16 4.55
N GLU A 111 -4.39 16.02 5.22
CA GLU A 111 -4.74 16.53 6.54
C GLU A 111 -6.13 17.18 6.56
N GLY A 112 -6.98 16.77 7.51
CA GLY A 112 -8.34 17.29 7.63
C GLY A 112 -9.30 16.89 6.50
N LEU A 113 -8.89 15.98 5.63
CA LEU A 113 -9.72 15.34 4.61
C LEU A 113 -9.67 13.82 4.73
N ASP A 114 -10.39 13.19 3.82
CA ASP A 114 -10.38 11.74 3.68
C ASP A 114 -9.12 11.24 2.95
N THR A 115 -9.01 9.93 2.84
CA THR A 115 -7.93 9.20 2.20
C THR A 115 -8.04 9.33 0.68
N ILE A 116 -6.95 9.75 0.03
CA ILE A 116 -6.90 9.95 -1.42
C ILE A 116 -6.40 8.74 -2.21
N LEU A 117 -5.68 7.83 -1.54
CA LEU A 117 -5.25 6.57 -2.12
C LEU A 117 -5.31 5.48 -1.04
N LYS A 118 -5.87 4.33 -1.39
CA LYS A 118 -5.96 3.14 -0.51
C LYS A 118 -5.62 1.90 -1.31
N VAL A 119 -4.80 1.02 -0.73
CA VAL A 119 -4.56 -0.32 -1.26
C VAL A 119 -5.14 -1.33 -0.28
N TYR A 120 -6.15 -2.05 -0.74
CA TYR A 120 -6.85 -3.08 0.04
C TYR A 120 -6.32 -4.47 -0.30
N VAL A 121 -6.33 -5.32 0.72
CA VAL A 121 -6.34 -6.78 0.59
C VAL A 121 -7.64 -7.23 1.25
N GLN A 122 -8.58 -7.78 0.48
CA GLN A 122 -9.92 -8.07 0.96
C GLN A 122 -10.51 -9.36 0.41
N ASP A 123 -11.16 -10.11 1.28
CA ASP A 123 -12.11 -11.16 0.96
C ASP A 123 -13.38 -10.83 1.75
N THR A 124 -14.53 -10.70 1.11
CA THR A 124 -15.76 -10.23 1.76
C THR A 124 -16.88 -11.25 1.64
N ALA A 125 -17.73 -11.32 2.67
CA ALA A 125 -18.87 -12.23 2.68
C ALA A 125 -20.06 -11.71 1.86
N ASP A 126 -20.12 -10.40 1.64
CA ASP A 126 -21.29 -9.70 1.05
C ASP A 126 -21.13 -9.39 -0.45
N LYS A 127 -19.92 -9.55 -1.00
CA LYS A 127 -19.62 -9.27 -2.41
C LYS A 127 -18.76 -10.35 -3.01
N GLN A 128 -19.02 -10.67 -4.25
CA GLN A 128 -18.14 -11.54 -5.02
C GLN A 128 -16.80 -10.88 -5.25
N GLY A 129 -15.72 -11.63 -5.00
CA GLY A 129 -14.38 -11.27 -5.38
C GLY A 129 -14.13 -11.40 -6.88
N LEU A 130 -12.90 -11.09 -7.29
CA LEU A 130 -12.46 -11.21 -8.69
C LEU A 130 -12.54 -12.66 -9.22
N ASP A 131 -12.52 -13.64 -8.34
CA ASP A 131 -12.69 -15.06 -8.65
C ASP A 131 -14.17 -15.50 -8.70
N GLY A 132 -15.11 -14.57 -8.53
CA GLY A 132 -16.55 -14.80 -8.56
C GLY A 132 -17.13 -15.46 -7.30
N LYS A 133 -16.36 -15.57 -6.20
CA LYS A 133 -16.78 -16.19 -4.95
C LYS A 133 -16.76 -15.20 -3.79
N THR A 134 -17.34 -15.58 -2.67
CA THR A 134 -17.37 -14.79 -1.43
C THR A 134 -16.75 -15.59 -0.30
N GLY A 135 -16.01 -14.95 0.61
CA GLY A 135 -15.53 -15.51 1.85
C GLY A 135 -14.73 -16.82 1.72
N ASN A 136 -13.95 -16.97 0.66
CA ASN A 136 -13.30 -18.24 0.32
C ASN A 136 -11.78 -18.25 0.53
N GLY A 137 -11.22 -17.21 1.16
CA GLY A 137 -9.79 -17.08 1.43
C GLY A 137 -8.95 -16.70 0.20
N VAL A 138 -9.58 -16.28 -0.90
CA VAL A 138 -8.95 -15.58 -2.01
C VAL A 138 -9.20 -14.10 -1.83
N PHE A 139 -8.12 -13.35 -1.63
CA PHE A 139 -8.17 -11.92 -1.34
C PHE A 139 -7.90 -11.13 -2.61
N ASP A 140 -8.81 -10.21 -2.92
CA ASP A 140 -8.60 -9.22 -3.98
C ASP A 140 -7.62 -8.15 -3.51
N ILE A 141 -6.68 -7.79 -4.38
CA ILE A 141 -5.86 -6.60 -4.22
C ILE A 141 -6.52 -5.49 -5.03
N LEU A 142 -6.99 -4.45 -4.35
CA LEU A 142 -7.69 -3.32 -4.97
C LEU A 142 -7.00 -2.01 -4.61
N ALA A 143 -6.76 -1.16 -5.60
CA ALA A 143 -6.41 0.23 -5.36
C ALA A 143 -7.64 1.13 -5.57
N ARG A 144 -7.84 2.08 -4.65
CA ARG A 144 -8.80 3.17 -4.80
C ARG A 144 -8.07 4.49 -4.79
N ILE A 145 -8.29 5.31 -5.81
CA ILE A 145 -7.63 6.61 -5.95
C ILE A 145 -8.70 7.66 -6.21
N LEU A 146 -8.69 8.73 -5.41
CA LEU A 146 -9.54 9.90 -5.58
C LEU A 146 -8.93 10.82 -6.64
N GLY A 147 -9.56 10.89 -7.81
CA GLY A 147 -9.12 11.73 -8.92
C GLY A 147 -9.38 13.23 -8.70
N GLU A 148 -8.84 14.06 -9.59
CA GLU A 148 -9.04 15.52 -9.53
C GLU A 148 -10.51 15.94 -9.75
N ASP A 149 -11.29 15.07 -10.40
CA ASP A 149 -12.73 15.25 -10.59
C ASP A 149 -13.57 14.95 -9.31
N GLY A 150 -12.90 14.60 -8.22
CA GLY A 150 -13.53 14.26 -6.94
C GLY A 150 -14.18 12.88 -6.91
N LYS A 151 -13.95 12.02 -7.92
CA LYS A 151 -14.46 10.65 -7.95
C LYS A 151 -13.38 9.66 -7.54
N GLU A 152 -13.76 8.70 -6.72
CA GLU A 152 -12.90 7.57 -6.36
C GLU A 152 -13.00 6.47 -7.43
N ALA A 153 -11.89 6.18 -8.09
CA ALA A 153 -11.78 5.06 -9.03
C ALA A 153 -11.21 3.84 -8.32
N THR A 154 -11.81 2.67 -8.55
CA THR A 154 -11.32 1.37 -8.05
C THR A 154 -10.71 0.59 -9.19
N THR A 155 -9.47 0.11 -8.99
CA THR A 155 -8.76 -0.74 -9.95
C THR A 155 -8.42 -2.08 -9.29
N ALA A 156 -8.76 -3.17 -9.96
CA ALA A 156 -8.36 -4.51 -9.56
C ALA A 156 -6.89 -4.76 -9.93
N LEU A 157 -6.10 -5.22 -8.96
CA LEU A 157 -4.65 -5.40 -9.08
C LEU A 157 -4.20 -6.84 -8.82
N GLY A 158 -5.12 -7.80 -8.94
CA GLY A 158 -4.87 -9.23 -8.79
C GLY A 158 -5.45 -9.83 -7.52
N THR A 159 -5.10 -11.08 -7.27
CA THR A 159 -5.56 -11.85 -6.11
C THR A 159 -4.40 -12.58 -5.45
N VAL A 160 -4.53 -12.83 -4.14
CA VAL A 160 -3.63 -13.68 -3.35
C VAL A 160 -4.42 -14.52 -2.35
N ARG A 161 -3.85 -15.65 -1.94
CA ARG A 161 -4.37 -16.40 -0.79
C ARG A 161 -3.73 -15.93 0.50
N SER A 162 -4.37 -16.22 1.62
CA SER A 162 -3.77 -15.98 2.95
C SER A 162 -2.40 -16.64 3.06
N GLY A 163 -1.39 -15.86 3.45
CA GLY A 163 0.00 -16.29 3.55
C GLY A 163 0.81 -16.24 2.24
N GLU A 164 0.19 -16.01 1.10
CA GLU A 164 0.91 -15.74 -0.16
C GLU A 164 1.41 -14.29 -0.21
N SER A 165 2.48 -14.09 -0.98
CA SER A 165 3.12 -12.78 -1.13
C SER A 165 2.83 -12.16 -2.48
N PHE A 166 2.78 -10.84 -2.51
CA PHE A 166 2.79 -10.03 -3.73
C PHE A 166 3.76 -8.86 -3.59
N ASP A 167 4.25 -8.35 -4.70
CA ASP A 167 5.03 -7.12 -4.71
C ASP A 167 4.06 -5.94 -4.93
N LEU A 168 4.23 -4.88 -4.14
CA LEU A 168 3.52 -3.61 -4.23
C LEU A 168 4.52 -2.50 -4.53
N ASP A 169 4.17 -1.64 -5.47
CA ASP A 169 4.92 -0.45 -5.84
C ASP A 169 3.96 0.73 -5.98
N ILE A 170 4.25 1.84 -5.30
CA ILE A 170 3.44 3.06 -5.32
C ILE A 170 4.36 4.23 -5.64
N VAL A 171 4.07 4.93 -6.72
CA VAL A 171 4.71 6.19 -7.07
C VAL A 171 3.71 7.31 -6.87
N PHE A 172 4.09 8.29 -6.05
CA PHE A 172 3.36 9.55 -5.87
C PHE A 172 4.28 10.71 -6.21
N LYS A 173 3.97 11.46 -7.26
CA LYS A 173 4.84 12.54 -7.74
C LYS A 173 4.04 13.77 -8.11
N ALA A 174 4.17 14.84 -7.30
CA ALA A 174 3.59 16.16 -7.56
C ALA A 174 2.09 16.10 -7.94
N GLY A 175 1.32 15.34 -7.16
CA GLY A 175 -0.12 15.19 -7.40
C GLY A 175 -0.51 14.14 -8.45
N GLU A 176 0.42 13.33 -8.91
CA GLU A 176 0.13 12.16 -9.74
C GLU A 176 0.46 10.88 -8.98
N ALA A 177 -0.43 9.89 -9.03
CA ALA A 177 -0.28 8.62 -8.33
C ALA A 177 -0.48 7.43 -9.27
N GLN A 178 0.34 6.41 -9.09
CA GLN A 178 0.19 5.10 -9.74
C GLN A 178 0.52 3.99 -8.75
N VAL A 179 -0.27 2.93 -8.78
CA VAL A 179 -0.04 1.71 -7.99
C VAL A 179 0.19 0.55 -8.94
N THR A 180 1.24 -0.22 -8.69
CA THR A 180 1.57 -1.44 -9.43
C THR A 180 1.66 -2.60 -8.46
N THR A 181 1.16 -3.76 -8.87
CA THR A 181 1.35 -5.01 -8.13
C THR A 181 1.90 -6.09 -9.04
N ARG A 182 2.58 -7.06 -8.42
CA ARG A 182 2.95 -8.30 -9.08
C ARG A 182 2.58 -9.47 -8.17
N THR A 183 1.73 -10.35 -8.66
CA THR A 183 1.36 -11.60 -7.99
C THR A 183 1.96 -12.80 -8.72
N ALA A 184 2.10 -13.92 -8.02
CA ALA A 184 2.65 -15.15 -8.61
C ALA A 184 1.80 -15.67 -9.78
N THR A 185 0.48 -15.51 -9.71
CA THR A 185 -0.49 -16.05 -10.66
C THR A 185 -0.96 -15.03 -11.70
N GLY A 186 -1.02 -13.75 -11.35
CA GLY A 186 -1.65 -12.69 -12.16
C GLY A 186 -0.68 -11.80 -12.94
N GLY A 187 0.65 -12.02 -12.79
CA GLY A 187 1.63 -11.16 -13.42
C GLY A 187 1.69 -9.76 -12.83
N THR A 188 1.98 -8.77 -13.66
CA THR A 188 2.07 -7.35 -13.26
C THR A 188 0.83 -6.60 -13.71
N LEU A 189 0.11 -5.99 -12.77
CA LEU A 189 -1.05 -5.13 -13.00
C LEU A 189 -0.80 -3.75 -12.40
N LYS A 190 -1.39 -2.71 -13.00
CA LYS A 190 -1.23 -1.33 -12.54
C LYS A 190 -2.49 -0.51 -12.74
N THR A 191 -2.65 0.51 -11.89
CA THR A 191 -3.67 1.53 -12.09
C THR A 191 -3.31 2.42 -13.29
N PRO A 192 -4.27 3.12 -13.89
CA PRO A 192 -3.95 4.30 -14.67
C PRO A 192 -3.11 5.29 -13.83
N LEU A 193 -2.26 6.08 -14.48
CA LEU A 193 -1.67 7.25 -13.82
C LEU A 193 -2.81 8.24 -13.51
N THR A 194 -3.05 8.48 -12.23
CA THR A 194 -4.20 9.28 -11.78
C THR A 194 -3.73 10.61 -11.23
N ARG A 195 -4.24 11.69 -11.77
CA ARG A 195 -4.04 13.03 -11.22
C ARG A 195 -4.95 13.25 -10.03
N ILE A 196 -4.35 13.63 -8.91
CA ILE A 196 -5.03 13.93 -7.66
C ILE A 196 -5.41 15.42 -7.67
N ARG A 197 -6.59 15.74 -7.13
CA ARG A 197 -7.02 17.13 -7.00
C ARG A 197 -5.96 17.96 -6.28
N PRO A 198 -5.53 19.10 -6.84
CA PRO A 198 -4.60 20.00 -6.18
C PRO A 198 -5.11 20.40 -4.79
N ASP A 199 -4.23 20.32 -3.79
CA ASP A 199 -4.53 20.69 -2.42
C ASP A 199 -3.29 21.32 -1.78
N THR A 200 -3.45 22.41 -1.04
CA THR A 200 -2.36 23.09 -0.34
C THR A 200 -2.09 22.46 1.03
N ARG A 201 -3.00 21.62 1.51
CA ARG A 201 -2.81 20.90 2.78
C ARG A 201 -1.73 19.85 2.62
N LYS A 202 -1.16 19.48 3.76
CA LYS A 202 -0.14 18.44 3.81
C LYS A 202 -0.75 17.06 3.61
N ILE A 203 0.01 16.19 2.96
CA ILE A 203 -0.35 14.79 2.81
C ILE A 203 0.65 13.91 3.56
N TYR A 204 0.25 12.68 3.84
CA TYR A 204 1.10 11.71 4.50
C TYR A 204 0.76 10.29 4.09
N PHE A 205 1.81 9.55 3.86
CA PHE A 205 1.76 8.12 3.56
C PHE A 205 1.67 7.30 4.85
N LYS A 206 0.92 6.20 4.80
CA LYS A 206 0.88 5.16 5.82
C LYS A 206 0.98 3.79 5.17
N PHE A 207 1.58 2.85 5.88
CA PHE A 207 1.54 1.44 5.51
C PHE A 207 1.58 0.55 6.75
N GLY A 208 1.00 -0.64 6.65
CA GLY A 208 0.91 -1.56 7.78
C GLY A 208 -0.33 -2.44 7.69
N ASP A 209 -1.08 -2.50 8.78
CA ASP A 209 -2.35 -3.23 8.89
C ASP A 209 -3.44 -2.30 9.44
N TYR A 210 -4.42 -1.99 8.60
CA TYR A 210 -5.65 -1.31 9.03
C TYR A 210 -6.84 -2.22 8.76
N LEU A 211 -7.09 -3.11 9.73
CA LEU A 211 -8.15 -4.10 9.67
C LEU A 211 -9.52 -3.42 9.74
N GLN A 212 -10.30 -3.56 8.67
CA GLN A 212 -11.58 -2.90 8.53
C GLN A 212 -12.69 -3.65 9.25
N ALA A 213 -13.66 -2.91 9.79
CA ALA A 213 -14.88 -3.43 10.37
C ALA A 213 -16.08 -2.59 9.97
N ARG A 214 -17.27 -3.10 10.27
CA ARG A 214 -18.55 -2.41 10.07
C ARG A 214 -19.40 -2.58 11.31
N ASP A 215 -20.49 -1.82 11.38
CA ASP A 215 -21.57 -2.10 12.30
C ASP A 215 -22.21 -3.44 11.91
N PRO A 216 -22.19 -4.45 12.78
CA PRO A 216 -22.66 -5.79 12.45
C PRO A 216 -24.19 -5.86 12.24
N VAL A 217 -24.93 -4.83 12.66
CA VAL A 217 -26.39 -4.76 12.53
C VAL A 217 -26.78 -4.03 11.25
N THR A 218 -26.17 -2.88 10.98
CA THR A 218 -26.54 -2.03 9.85
C THR A 218 -25.69 -2.25 8.60
N GLY A 219 -24.50 -2.85 8.75
CA GLY A 219 -23.50 -2.98 7.67
C GLY A 219 -22.77 -1.68 7.33
N GLU A 220 -23.09 -0.58 8.02
CA GLU A 220 -22.52 0.73 7.76
C GLU A 220 -21.16 0.93 8.45
N HIS A 221 -20.46 1.98 8.08
CA HIS A 221 -19.23 2.38 8.78
C HIS A 221 -19.55 2.82 10.21
N THR A 222 -18.72 2.43 11.15
CA THR A 222 -18.83 2.80 12.56
C THR A 222 -17.44 3.10 13.12
N SER A 223 -17.35 3.99 14.12
CA SER A 223 -16.14 4.27 14.88
C SER A 223 -16.14 3.66 16.29
N SER A 224 -17.11 2.77 16.60
CA SER A 224 -17.20 2.08 17.89
C SER A 224 -16.34 0.81 17.91
N PRO A 225 -15.30 0.73 18.77
CA PRO A 225 -14.50 -0.48 18.95
C PRO A 225 -15.32 -1.69 19.40
N GLU A 226 -16.38 -1.49 20.18
CA GLU A 226 -17.27 -2.57 20.63
C GLU A 226 -18.01 -3.21 19.44
N LYS A 227 -18.44 -2.38 18.48
CA LYS A 227 -19.07 -2.87 17.24
C LYS A 227 -18.05 -3.54 16.32
N TRP A 228 -16.80 -3.09 16.32
CA TRP A 228 -15.73 -3.77 15.56
C TRP A 228 -15.44 -5.16 16.15
N ASP A 229 -15.33 -5.28 17.48
CA ASP A 229 -15.12 -6.58 18.13
C ASP A 229 -16.28 -7.54 17.85
N GLU A 230 -17.51 -7.03 17.87
CA GLU A 230 -18.70 -7.82 17.52
C GLU A 230 -18.68 -8.24 16.04
N TYR A 231 -18.33 -7.34 15.12
CA TYR A 231 -18.17 -7.63 13.70
C TYR A 231 -17.12 -8.72 13.47
N TYR A 232 -15.95 -8.59 14.09
CA TYR A 232 -14.88 -9.57 13.97
C TYR A 232 -15.31 -10.93 14.53
N ARG A 233 -15.98 -10.96 15.67
CA ARG A 233 -16.50 -12.18 16.28
C ARG A 233 -17.52 -12.89 15.38
N GLN A 234 -18.49 -12.16 14.82
CA GLN A 234 -19.52 -12.71 13.93
C GLN A 234 -18.94 -13.27 12.64
N ASN A 235 -17.87 -12.66 12.12
CA ASN A 235 -17.24 -13.06 10.89
C ASN A 235 -16.01 -13.98 11.11
N HIS A 236 -15.77 -14.47 12.32
CA HIS A 236 -14.64 -15.32 12.68
C HIS A 236 -13.28 -14.71 12.32
N ILE A 237 -13.16 -13.38 12.40
CA ILE A 237 -11.91 -12.66 12.20
C ILE A 237 -11.21 -12.58 13.55
N ASP A 238 -10.29 -13.51 13.81
CA ASP A 238 -9.60 -13.69 15.10
C ASP A 238 -8.13 -13.29 15.05
N SER A 239 -7.64 -12.88 13.89
CA SER A 239 -6.24 -12.54 13.68
C SER A 239 -6.06 -11.60 12.48
N SER A 240 -4.92 -10.93 12.44
CA SER A 240 -4.37 -10.28 11.25
C SER A 240 -2.86 -10.20 11.38
N HIS A 241 -2.14 -10.49 10.30
CA HIS A 241 -0.70 -10.35 10.26
C HIS A 241 -0.24 -9.96 8.87
N ILE A 242 0.28 -8.74 8.75
CA ILE A 242 0.82 -8.20 7.52
C ILE A 242 2.33 -8.03 7.66
N ARG A 243 3.08 -8.64 6.75
CA ARG A 243 4.54 -8.54 6.71
C ARG A 243 4.98 -7.77 5.48
N PHE A 244 5.94 -6.87 5.67
CA PHE A 244 6.61 -6.16 4.59
C PHE A 244 8.09 -6.55 4.60
N SER A 245 8.56 -7.13 3.52
CA SER A 245 9.98 -7.42 3.28
C SER A 245 10.47 -6.61 2.09
N HIS A 246 11.79 -6.35 2.03
CA HIS A 246 12.40 -5.53 0.99
C HIS A 246 11.74 -4.15 0.87
N THR A 247 11.41 -3.55 2.01
CA THR A 247 10.72 -2.27 2.05
C THR A 247 11.64 -1.15 1.61
N ILE A 248 11.22 -0.41 0.59
CA ILE A 248 11.85 0.79 0.07
C ILE A 248 10.87 1.95 0.27
N PHE A 249 11.34 3.03 0.86
CA PHE A 249 10.66 4.31 0.87
C PHE A 249 11.66 5.40 0.53
N GLU A 250 11.48 5.98 -0.62
CA GLU A 250 12.32 7.06 -1.14
C GLU A 250 11.52 8.35 -1.22
N ARG A 251 12.16 9.46 -0.89
CA ARG A 251 11.57 10.78 -1.00
C ARG A 251 12.61 11.72 -1.59
N ASP A 252 12.27 12.43 -2.68
CA ASP A 252 13.16 13.41 -3.29
C ASP A 252 13.58 14.48 -2.26
N GLY A 253 14.88 14.78 -2.23
CA GLY A 253 15.46 15.78 -1.31
C GLY A 253 15.80 15.25 0.09
N VAL A 254 15.49 14.01 0.42
CA VAL A 254 15.93 13.33 1.65
C VAL A 254 16.95 12.28 1.26
N GLN A 255 18.23 12.53 1.51
CA GLN A 255 19.26 11.49 1.39
C GLN A 255 19.01 10.40 2.44
N PRO A 256 19.19 9.12 2.08
CA PRO A 256 19.01 7.99 2.98
C PRO A 256 19.91 8.00 4.21
#